data_94f9075178391f669448c1736b896879
#
_entry.id   94f9075178391f669448c1736b896879
#
_cell.length_a   1.000
_cell.length_b   1.000
_cell.length_c   1.000
_cell.angle_alpha   90.00
_cell.angle_beta   90.00
_cell.angle_gamma   90.00
#
_symmetry.space_group_name_H-M   'P 1'
#
loop_
_entity.id
_entity.type
_entity.pdbx_description
1 polymer ?
#
loop_
_entity_poly.entity_id
_entity_poly.type
_entity_poly.pdbx_seq_one_letter_code
_entity_poly.pdbx_strand_id
1 'polypeptide(L)'
;MSVLVYTESEKGKFKKNAFEAASYASAVAKMMDTTVTAIAFNSTENDSLGEYGVSKVMNVADDSLTTFNAGAYAASIAEAVKSTDAKVVILSSSTDTKYLAPLLSAKLSAGYAPNVVQAPDSTSPFTVKRTAFSNKGFAHTQIDTDIKIVGVSNNAFGAHENKVDVSVEDISGTAGSATNDTKSVEIDKVVGKATIADADIVVSAGRGMKGPENWGMIEELADVLGAATACSKPVS
;
A
#
# COMPACT_ATOMS: atom_id res chain seq x y z
N MET A 1 -4.09 20.95 -7.64
CA MET A 1 -3.20 20.02 -6.93
C MET A 1 -4.07 19.03 -6.18
N SER A 2 -3.72 17.74 -6.18
CA SER A 2 -4.42 16.72 -5.41
C SER A 2 -3.42 15.70 -4.83
N VAL A 3 -3.88 14.88 -3.89
CA VAL A 3 -3.18 13.70 -3.41
C VAL A 3 -3.80 12.47 -4.07
N LEU A 4 -2.99 11.65 -4.71
CA LEU A 4 -3.42 10.36 -5.26
C LEU A 4 -3.00 9.24 -4.31
N VAL A 5 -3.88 8.29 -4.03
CA VAL A 5 -3.55 7.08 -3.28
C VAL A 5 -3.85 5.83 -4.11
N TYR A 6 -2.89 4.93 -4.22
CA TYR A 6 -3.13 3.59 -4.75
C TYR A 6 -3.66 2.69 -3.63
N THR A 7 -4.87 2.19 -3.81
CA THR A 7 -5.56 1.33 -2.87
C THR A 7 -5.57 -0.11 -3.37
N GLU A 8 -4.81 -0.96 -2.68
CA GLU A 8 -4.69 -2.36 -3.06
C GLU A 8 -5.98 -3.12 -2.81
N SER A 9 -6.41 -3.86 -3.84
CA SER A 9 -7.57 -4.74 -3.76
C SER A 9 -7.20 -6.17 -4.16
N GLU A 10 -7.96 -7.12 -3.66
CA GLU A 10 -7.87 -8.52 -4.03
C GLU A 10 -9.28 -9.11 -4.17
N LYS A 11 -9.57 -9.74 -5.30
CA LYS A 11 -10.91 -10.29 -5.61
C LYS A 11 -12.04 -9.26 -5.41
N GLY A 12 -11.78 -8.00 -5.79
CA GLY A 12 -12.74 -6.90 -5.68
C GLY A 12 -12.80 -6.22 -4.31
N LYS A 13 -12.13 -6.73 -3.28
CA LYS A 13 -12.15 -6.17 -1.91
C LYS A 13 -10.85 -5.48 -1.57
N PHE A 14 -10.93 -4.37 -0.85
CA PHE A 14 -9.73 -3.68 -0.38
C PHE A 14 -9.02 -4.47 0.71
N LYS A 15 -7.70 -4.48 0.64
CA LYS A 15 -6.85 -4.98 1.71
C LYS A 15 -6.81 -3.98 2.87
N LYS A 16 -6.49 -4.43 4.07
CA LYS A 16 -6.39 -3.58 5.26
C LYS A 16 -5.44 -2.39 5.06
N ASN A 17 -4.30 -2.62 4.40
CA ASN A 17 -3.31 -1.58 4.11
C ASN A 17 -3.83 -0.48 3.16
N ALA A 18 -4.87 -0.75 2.36
CA ALA A 18 -5.51 0.26 1.51
C ALA A 18 -6.20 1.35 2.35
N PHE A 19 -6.89 0.96 3.43
CA PHE A 19 -7.56 1.92 4.33
C PHE A 19 -6.54 2.75 5.12
N GLU A 20 -5.41 2.16 5.52
CA GLU A 20 -4.33 2.89 6.16
C GLU A 20 -3.68 3.89 5.20
N ALA A 21 -3.42 3.49 3.94
CA ALA A 21 -2.90 4.38 2.92
C ALA A 21 -3.88 5.53 2.59
N ALA A 22 -5.19 5.25 2.53
CA ALA A 22 -6.24 6.25 2.35
C ALA A 22 -6.26 7.26 3.51
N SER A 23 -6.20 6.77 4.76
CA SER A 23 -6.12 7.62 5.96
C SER A 23 -4.87 8.51 5.96
N TYR A 24 -3.73 7.95 5.56
CA TYR A 24 -2.50 8.71 5.42
C TYR A 24 -2.63 9.79 4.34
N ALA A 25 -3.20 9.43 3.17
CA ALA A 25 -3.46 10.38 2.09
C ALA A 25 -4.39 11.52 2.54
N SER A 26 -5.42 11.20 3.33
CA SER A 26 -6.34 12.18 3.93
C SER A 26 -5.60 13.15 4.85
N ALA A 27 -4.69 12.66 5.70
CA ALA A 27 -3.88 13.51 6.56
C ALA A 27 -2.96 14.45 5.75
N VAL A 28 -2.32 13.93 4.70
CA VAL A 28 -1.49 14.74 3.79
C VAL A 28 -2.34 15.79 3.07
N ALA A 29 -3.48 15.41 2.53
CA ALA A 29 -4.38 16.30 1.82
C ALA A 29 -4.88 17.45 2.71
N LYS A 30 -5.19 17.14 3.97
CA LYS A 30 -5.56 18.16 4.97
C LYS A 30 -4.44 19.18 5.22
N MET A 31 -3.19 18.72 5.29
CA MET A 31 -2.03 19.61 5.46
C MET A 31 -1.76 20.47 4.24
N MET A 32 -2.16 20.02 3.04
CA MET A 32 -1.98 20.71 1.76
C MET A 32 -3.21 21.47 1.30
N ASP A 33 -4.28 21.52 2.10
CA ASP A 33 -5.57 22.12 1.77
C ASP A 33 -6.11 21.63 0.42
N THR A 34 -6.19 20.31 0.26
CA THR A 34 -6.60 19.66 -1.00
C THR A 34 -7.43 18.39 -0.74
N THR A 35 -7.79 17.68 -1.80
CA THR A 35 -8.61 16.47 -1.75
C THR A 35 -7.82 15.21 -2.09
N VAL A 36 -8.37 14.06 -1.72
CA VAL A 36 -7.81 12.73 -2.01
C VAL A 36 -8.58 12.08 -3.16
N THR A 37 -7.84 11.66 -4.17
CA THR A 37 -8.33 10.74 -5.20
C THR A 37 -7.66 9.38 -5.00
N ALA A 38 -8.45 8.30 -4.95
CA ALA A 38 -7.92 6.94 -4.97
C ALA A 38 -7.88 6.40 -6.40
N ILE A 39 -6.90 5.56 -6.69
CA ILE A 39 -6.91 4.66 -7.83
C ILE A 39 -6.96 3.22 -7.33
N ALA A 40 -7.93 2.45 -7.82
CA ALA A 40 -8.14 1.05 -7.52
C ALA A 40 -8.20 0.24 -8.82
N PHE A 41 -7.96 -1.07 -8.73
CA PHE A 41 -8.03 -1.97 -9.88
C PHE A 41 -9.06 -3.07 -9.60
N ASN A 42 -10.08 -3.15 -10.47
CA ASN A 42 -11.14 -4.15 -10.41
C ASN A 42 -11.80 -4.26 -9.01
N SER A 43 -11.98 -3.14 -8.34
CA SER A 43 -12.62 -3.10 -7.02
C SER A 43 -14.12 -2.95 -7.12
N THR A 44 -14.86 -3.60 -6.21
CA THR A 44 -16.33 -3.53 -6.10
C THR A 44 -16.82 -2.81 -4.85
N GLU A 45 -15.94 -2.50 -3.90
CA GLU A 45 -16.29 -1.88 -2.62
C GLU A 45 -15.82 -0.40 -2.54
N ASN A 46 -15.82 0.30 -3.68
CA ASN A 46 -15.22 1.63 -3.82
C ASN A 46 -15.75 2.67 -2.83
N ASP A 47 -17.04 2.60 -2.48
CA ASP A 47 -17.68 3.55 -1.54
C ASP A 47 -17.07 3.49 -0.13
N SER A 48 -16.52 2.35 0.26
CA SER A 48 -15.90 2.18 1.59
C SER A 48 -14.70 3.10 1.84
N LEU A 49 -14.03 3.56 0.79
CA LEU A 49 -12.91 4.50 0.90
C LEU A 49 -13.34 5.90 1.34
N GLY A 50 -14.62 6.25 1.16
CA GLY A 50 -15.19 7.52 1.65
C GLY A 50 -15.13 7.64 3.16
N GLU A 51 -15.14 6.53 3.91
CA GLU A 51 -14.99 6.53 5.36
C GLU A 51 -13.59 6.95 5.82
N TYR A 52 -12.59 6.90 4.92
CA TYR A 52 -11.19 7.22 5.20
C TYR A 52 -10.69 8.47 4.48
N GLY A 53 -11.61 9.35 4.05
CA GLY A 53 -11.30 10.68 3.53
C GLY A 53 -11.00 10.74 2.02
N VAL A 54 -11.35 9.68 1.28
CA VAL A 54 -11.24 9.67 -0.19
C VAL A 54 -12.51 10.27 -0.79
N SER A 55 -12.39 11.37 -1.52
CA SER A 55 -13.52 12.05 -2.16
C SER A 55 -13.82 11.58 -3.59
N LYS A 56 -12.85 10.93 -4.24
CA LYS A 56 -13.01 10.37 -5.59
C LYS A 56 -12.26 9.05 -5.70
N VAL A 57 -12.88 8.06 -6.34
CA VAL A 57 -12.24 6.79 -6.71
C VAL A 57 -12.24 6.64 -8.23
N MET A 58 -11.06 6.46 -8.80
CA MET A 58 -10.84 6.06 -10.18
C MET A 58 -10.65 4.54 -10.19
N ASN A 59 -11.67 3.79 -10.55
CA ASN A 59 -11.60 2.34 -10.62
C ASN A 59 -11.19 1.91 -12.03
N VAL A 60 -10.04 1.28 -12.16
CA VAL A 60 -9.58 0.68 -13.42
C VAL A 60 -10.29 -0.66 -13.59
N ALA A 61 -11.40 -0.65 -14.37
CA ALA A 61 -12.19 -1.83 -14.68
C ALA A 61 -11.61 -2.52 -15.94
N ASP A 62 -10.64 -3.42 -15.74
CA ASP A 62 -9.95 -4.12 -16.82
C ASP A 62 -9.57 -5.54 -16.38
N ASP A 63 -10.19 -6.54 -17.00
CA ASP A 63 -9.97 -7.95 -16.69
C ASP A 63 -8.50 -8.39 -16.89
N SER A 64 -7.78 -7.76 -17.81
CA SER A 64 -6.35 -8.02 -18.04
C SER A 64 -5.46 -7.61 -16.86
N LEU A 65 -5.98 -6.74 -15.99
CA LEU A 65 -5.32 -6.23 -14.79
C LEU A 65 -5.82 -6.87 -13.49
N THR A 66 -6.53 -7.99 -13.58
CA THR A 66 -6.95 -8.78 -12.41
C THR A 66 -5.75 -9.36 -11.66
N THR A 67 -4.69 -9.68 -12.41
CA THR A 67 -3.40 -10.09 -11.85
C THR A 67 -2.45 -8.91 -11.86
N PHE A 68 -1.79 -8.65 -10.73
CA PHE A 68 -0.83 -7.57 -10.60
C PHE A 68 0.29 -7.67 -11.65
N ASN A 69 0.48 -6.58 -12.40
CA ASN A 69 1.62 -6.37 -13.30
C ASN A 69 2.19 -4.98 -13.03
N ALA A 70 3.39 -4.92 -12.50
CA ALA A 70 4.00 -3.68 -12.04
C ALA A 70 4.12 -2.62 -13.15
N GLY A 71 4.42 -3.03 -14.38
CA GLY A 71 4.54 -2.13 -15.54
C GLY A 71 3.21 -1.51 -15.94
N ALA A 72 2.16 -2.32 -16.01
CA ALA A 72 0.81 -1.90 -16.38
C ALA A 72 0.17 -1.02 -15.29
N TYR A 73 0.32 -1.42 -14.02
CA TYR A 73 -0.14 -0.62 -12.89
C TYR A 73 0.59 0.73 -12.83
N ALA A 74 1.92 0.74 -13.02
CA ALA A 74 2.68 1.99 -13.08
C ALA A 74 2.24 2.91 -14.22
N ALA A 75 1.87 2.35 -15.39
CA ALA A 75 1.36 3.13 -16.51
C ALA A 75 0.01 3.76 -16.17
N SER A 76 -0.95 2.98 -15.66
CA SER A 76 -2.28 3.46 -15.29
C SER A 76 -2.24 4.50 -14.16
N ILE A 77 -1.42 4.26 -13.13
CA ILE A 77 -1.24 5.22 -12.03
C ILE A 77 -0.59 6.51 -12.55
N ALA A 78 0.40 6.42 -13.44
CA ALA A 78 1.04 7.62 -13.99
C ALA A 78 0.06 8.49 -14.81
N GLU A 79 -0.87 7.87 -15.55
CA GLU A 79 -1.92 8.62 -16.25
C GLU A 79 -2.93 9.23 -15.25
N ALA A 80 -3.29 8.52 -14.19
CA ALA A 80 -4.13 9.08 -13.12
C ALA A 80 -3.46 10.28 -12.43
N VAL A 81 -2.15 10.22 -12.18
CA VAL A 81 -1.38 11.36 -11.63
C VAL A 81 -1.48 12.58 -12.55
N LYS A 82 -1.32 12.38 -13.86
CA LYS A 82 -1.42 13.47 -14.84
C LYS A 82 -2.82 14.05 -14.92
N SER A 83 -3.85 13.19 -15.01
CA SER A 83 -5.23 13.63 -15.16
C SER A 83 -5.77 14.37 -13.93
N THR A 84 -5.26 14.05 -12.74
CA THR A 84 -5.66 14.68 -11.47
C THR A 84 -4.74 15.81 -11.01
N ASP A 85 -3.66 16.09 -11.74
CA ASP A 85 -2.57 17.00 -11.32
C ASP A 85 -2.08 16.70 -9.90
N ALA A 86 -1.95 15.41 -9.58
CA ALA A 86 -1.52 14.98 -8.26
C ALA A 86 -0.04 15.27 -8.05
N LYS A 87 0.29 15.88 -6.93
CA LYS A 87 1.67 16.22 -6.54
C LYS A 87 2.25 15.26 -5.51
N VAL A 88 1.39 14.51 -4.83
CA VAL A 88 1.79 13.48 -3.88
C VAL A 88 1.06 12.19 -4.22
N VAL A 89 1.81 11.10 -4.31
CA VAL A 89 1.29 9.75 -4.56
C VAL A 89 1.58 8.89 -3.33
N ILE A 90 0.55 8.32 -2.76
CA ILE A 90 0.65 7.45 -1.58
C ILE A 90 0.51 5.99 -2.01
N LEU A 91 1.43 5.16 -1.54
CA LEU A 91 1.44 3.71 -1.71
C LEU A 91 1.55 3.05 -0.33
N SER A 92 0.98 1.87 -0.14
CA SER A 92 1.30 1.02 1.00
C SER A 92 2.65 0.31 0.78
N SER A 93 3.29 -0.16 1.85
CA SER A 93 4.55 -0.92 1.76
C SER A 93 4.27 -2.43 1.62
N SER A 94 3.65 -2.83 0.53
CA SER A 94 3.42 -4.24 0.18
C SER A 94 4.55 -4.83 -0.66
N THR A 95 4.49 -6.13 -0.92
CA THR A 95 5.41 -6.79 -1.86
C THR A 95 5.24 -6.24 -3.27
N ASP A 96 4.00 -6.06 -3.71
CA ASP A 96 3.68 -5.56 -5.05
C ASP A 96 4.17 -4.12 -5.24
N THR A 97 3.99 -3.27 -4.23
CA THR A 97 4.43 -1.87 -4.31
C THR A 97 5.95 -1.71 -4.30
N LYS A 98 6.72 -2.69 -3.82
CA LYS A 98 8.19 -2.68 -3.96
C LYS A 98 8.64 -2.79 -5.42
N TYR A 99 7.87 -3.47 -6.26
CA TYR A 99 8.12 -3.52 -7.71
C TYR A 99 7.50 -2.32 -8.44
N LEU A 100 6.33 -1.87 -7.99
CA LEU A 100 5.60 -0.76 -8.58
C LEU A 100 6.29 0.59 -8.39
N ALA A 101 6.72 0.90 -7.16
CA ALA A 101 7.20 2.22 -6.79
C ALA A 101 8.43 2.69 -7.59
N PRO A 102 9.47 1.87 -7.85
CA PRO A 102 10.59 2.28 -8.69
C PRO A 102 10.20 2.59 -10.14
N LEU A 103 9.31 1.78 -10.72
CA LEU A 103 8.81 2.00 -12.08
C LEU A 103 8.01 3.29 -12.19
N LEU A 104 7.15 3.53 -11.20
CA LEU A 104 6.34 4.74 -11.12
C LEU A 104 7.23 5.98 -10.91
N SER A 105 8.22 5.89 -10.01
CA SER A 105 9.21 6.94 -9.78
C SER A 105 9.95 7.33 -11.07
N ALA A 106 10.41 6.35 -11.82
CA ALA A 106 11.08 6.59 -13.11
C ALA A 106 10.14 7.23 -14.14
N LYS A 107 8.89 6.73 -14.28
CA LYS A 107 7.91 7.26 -15.23
C LYS A 107 7.50 8.70 -14.95
N LEU A 108 7.43 9.08 -13.68
CA LEU A 108 7.01 10.42 -13.23
C LEU A 108 8.18 11.36 -12.94
N SER A 109 9.42 10.90 -13.02
CA SER A 109 10.61 11.62 -12.53
C SER A 109 10.42 12.10 -11.08
N ALA A 110 9.82 11.25 -10.26
CA ALA A 110 9.38 11.54 -8.90
C ALA A 110 10.37 11.01 -7.86
N GLY A 111 10.57 11.76 -6.77
CA GLY A 111 11.30 11.27 -5.60
C GLY A 111 10.44 10.25 -4.83
N TYR A 112 11.07 9.19 -4.32
CA TYR A 112 10.40 8.14 -3.56
C TYR A 112 10.98 7.98 -2.15
N ALA A 113 10.12 8.07 -1.14
CA ALA A 113 10.45 7.77 0.24
C ALA A 113 9.69 6.51 0.71
N PRO A 114 10.36 5.35 0.85
CA PRO A 114 9.77 4.13 1.40
C PRO A 114 9.73 4.14 2.93
N ASN A 115 8.92 3.24 3.49
CA ASN A 115 8.88 2.93 4.93
C ASN A 115 8.56 4.15 5.81
N VAL A 116 7.66 4.99 5.36
CA VAL A 116 7.19 6.17 6.10
C VAL A 116 6.26 5.72 7.22
N VAL A 117 6.43 6.29 8.42
CA VAL A 117 5.80 5.81 9.65
C VAL A 117 4.87 6.82 10.33
N GLN A 118 4.82 8.04 9.86
CA GLN A 118 3.93 9.09 10.39
C GLN A 118 3.59 10.10 9.30
N ALA A 119 2.59 10.95 9.56
CA ALA A 119 2.28 12.09 8.69
C ALA A 119 3.53 12.93 8.41
N PRO A 120 3.59 13.66 7.28
CA PRO A 120 4.73 14.52 6.98
C PRO A 120 5.04 15.50 8.11
N ASP A 121 6.32 15.72 8.39
CA ASP A 121 6.75 16.76 9.33
C ASP A 121 6.46 18.16 8.77
N SER A 122 6.53 18.30 7.44
CA SER A 122 6.25 19.52 6.69
C SER A 122 5.83 19.18 5.26
N THR A 123 5.00 20.03 4.67
CA THR A 123 4.63 19.97 3.24
C THR A 123 5.41 20.96 2.38
N SER A 124 6.15 21.90 3.01
CA SER A 124 7.03 22.87 2.33
C SER A 124 8.23 23.23 3.21
N PRO A 125 9.42 22.63 3.01
CA PRO A 125 9.72 21.54 2.09
C PRO A 125 9.02 20.23 2.49
N PHE A 126 8.71 19.37 1.53
CA PHE A 126 8.01 18.13 1.81
C PHE A 126 8.95 17.12 2.52
N THR A 127 8.73 16.91 3.79
CA THR A 127 9.61 16.12 4.66
C THR A 127 8.83 15.04 5.39
N VAL A 128 9.31 13.80 5.31
CA VAL A 128 8.68 12.63 5.93
C VAL A 128 9.67 11.88 6.82
N LYS A 129 9.16 11.31 7.90
CA LYS A 129 9.92 10.42 8.77
C LYS A 129 9.73 8.97 8.33
N ARG A 130 10.82 8.28 8.13
CA ARG A 130 10.81 6.87 7.71
C ARG A 130 11.77 6.02 8.54
N THR A 131 11.52 4.72 8.60
CA THR A 131 12.50 3.80 9.16
C THR A 131 13.71 3.68 8.23
N ALA A 132 14.88 3.54 8.82
CA ALA A 132 16.13 3.40 8.12
C ALA A 132 17.03 2.40 8.84
N PHE A 133 18.11 2.00 8.18
CA PHE A 133 19.14 1.16 8.77
C PHE A 133 18.56 -0.16 9.33
N SER A 134 17.80 -0.89 8.49
CA SER A 134 17.09 -2.13 8.88
C SER A 134 16.20 -1.95 10.12
N ASN A 135 15.40 -0.87 10.13
CA ASN A 135 14.50 -0.49 11.22
C ASN A 135 15.17 -0.19 12.58
N LYS A 136 16.50 0.09 12.58
CA LYS A 136 17.24 0.42 13.80
C LYS A 136 17.30 1.91 14.09
N GLY A 137 16.84 2.75 13.17
CA GLY A 137 16.82 4.19 13.31
C GLY A 137 15.74 4.83 12.44
N PHE A 138 15.56 6.13 12.59
CA PHE A 138 14.69 6.94 11.78
C PHE A 138 15.51 7.95 10.97
N ALA A 139 15.03 8.26 9.77
CA ALA A 139 15.56 9.33 8.94
C ALA A 139 14.42 10.29 8.58
N HIS A 140 14.69 11.58 8.66
CA HIS A 140 13.85 12.61 8.06
C HIS A 140 14.32 12.83 6.64
N THR A 141 13.45 12.55 5.68
CA THR A 141 13.78 12.59 4.25
C THR A 141 12.98 13.71 3.59
N GLN A 142 13.68 14.65 3.01
CA GLN A 142 13.10 15.71 2.18
C GLN A 142 13.00 15.22 0.74
N ILE A 143 11.88 15.49 0.08
CA ILE A 143 11.64 15.15 -1.32
C ILE A 143 11.46 16.46 -2.10
N ASP A 144 12.44 16.82 -2.94
CA ASP A 144 12.49 18.09 -3.64
C ASP A 144 11.88 18.05 -5.05
N THR A 145 11.59 16.87 -5.58
CA THR A 145 10.97 16.72 -6.90
C THR A 145 9.55 17.27 -6.93
N ASP A 146 9.04 17.66 -8.10
CA ASP A 146 7.67 18.18 -8.26
C ASP A 146 6.63 17.16 -7.80
N ILE A 147 6.75 15.91 -8.23
CA ILE A 147 5.91 14.80 -7.76
C ILE A 147 6.67 14.01 -6.68
N LYS A 148 5.98 13.68 -5.59
CA LYS A 148 6.51 12.93 -4.46
C LYS A 148 5.77 11.61 -4.33
N ILE A 149 6.50 10.51 -4.18
CA ILE A 149 5.93 9.20 -3.90
C ILE A 149 6.28 8.80 -2.47
N VAL A 150 5.28 8.41 -1.71
CA VAL A 150 5.43 8.01 -0.30
C VAL A 150 4.93 6.59 -0.14
N GLY A 151 5.80 5.71 0.35
CA GLY A 151 5.45 4.34 0.74
C GLY A 151 5.20 4.25 2.24
N VAL A 152 3.95 4.11 2.66
CA VAL A 152 3.56 4.04 4.08
C VAL A 152 3.82 2.63 4.61
N SER A 153 4.53 2.52 5.71
CA SER A 153 4.74 1.23 6.39
C SER A 153 3.43 0.68 6.92
N ASN A 154 3.19 -0.62 6.70
CA ASN A 154 1.99 -1.27 7.21
C ASN A 154 1.94 -1.21 8.74
N ASN A 155 0.74 -0.99 9.27
CA ASN A 155 0.44 -0.87 10.70
C ASN A 155 1.24 0.22 11.45
N ALA A 156 1.75 1.23 10.74
CA ALA A 156 2.52 2.33 11.34
C ALA A 156 1.69 3.60 11.57
N PHE A 157 0.77 3.90 10.66
CA PHE A 157 -0.10 5.07 10.75
C PHE A 157 -1.49 4.74 11.28
N GLY A 158 -2.01 3.57 10.89
CA GLY A 158 -3.36 3.11 11.22
C GLY A 158 -4.43 3.65 10.27
N ALA A 159 -5.59 3.01 10.30
CA ALA A 159 -6.79 3.45 9.60
C ALA A 159 -7.60 4.38 10.52
N HIS A 160 -7.82 5.62 10.09
CA HIS A 160 -8.54 6.65 10.85
C HIS A 160 -9.76 7.09 10.06
N GLU A 161 -10.92 7.00 10.67
CA GLU A 161 -12.17 7.44 10.05
C GLU A 161 -12.18 8.96 9.85
N ASN A 162 -12.51 9.36 8.63
CA ASN A 162 -12.74 10.74 8.22
C ASN A 162 -13.76 10.73 7.09
N LYS A 163 -15.04 10.56 7.45
CA LYS A 163 -16.11 10.33 6.49
C LYS A 163 -16.33 11.52 5.56
N VAL A 164 -16.29 11.27 4.27
CA VAL A 164 -16.60 12.20 3.20
C VAL A 164 -17.48 11.53 2.14
N ASP A 165 -18.19 12.34 1.37
CA ASP A 165 -18.92 11.83 0.19
C ASP A 165 -17.90 11.43 -0.87
N VAL A 166 -18.09 10.25 -1.46
CA VAL A 166 -17.22 9.68 -2.47
C VAL A 166 -17.92 9.61 -3.82
N SER A 167 -17.22 10.00 -4.87
CA SER A 167 -17.62 9.77 -6.26
C SER A 167 -16.78 8.66 -6.88
N VAL A 168 -17.39 7.73 -7.58
CA VAL A 168 -16.71 6.62 -8.25
C VAL A 168 -16.79 6.81 -9.75
N GLU A 169 -15.66 6.66 -10.43
CA GLU A 169 -15.54 6.72 -11.89
C GLU A 169 -14.78 5.48 -12.37
N ASP A 170 -15.41 4.68 -13.22
CA ASP A 170 -14.72 3.60 -13.91
C ASP A 170 -13.93 4.16 -15.09
N ILE A 171 -12.64 3.81 -15.12
CA ILE A 171 -11.72 4.22 -16.17
C ILE A 171 -11.11 3.00 -16.86
N SER A 172 -10.70 3.17 -18.10
CA SER A 172 -9.96 2.12 -18.81
C SER A 172 -8.51 2.05 -18.35
N GLY A 173 -7.98 0.85 -18.26
CA GLY A 173 -6.55 0.65 -17.99
C GLY A 173 -5.67 1.14 -19.15
N THR A 174 -4.53 1.75 -18.83
CA THR A 174 -3.54 2.20 -19.82
C THR A 174 -2.50 1.10 -20.10
N ALA A 175 -2.92 -0.15 -20.00
CA ALA A 175 -2.03 -1.31 -19.96
C ALA A 175 -1.43 -1.71 -21.32
N GLY A 176 -1.97 -1.24 -22.43
CA GLY A 176 -1.80 -1.78 -23.79
C GLY A 176 -0.38 -2.16 -24.23
N SER A 177 0.64 -1.36 -23.97
CA SER A 177 2.02 -1.68 -24.34
C SER A 177 2.87 -2.21 -23.19
N ALA A 178 2.51 -1.93 -21.94
CA ALA A 178 3.32 -2.25 -20.78
C ALA A 178 3.12 -3.69 -20.25
N THR A 179 2.07 -4.39 -20.71
CA THR A 179 1.77 -5.78 -20.32
C THR A 179 2.55 -6.81 -21.13
N ASN A 180 3.19 -6.42 -22.23
CA ASN A 180 3.78 -7.36 -23.18
C ASN A 180 5.11 -7.96 -22.73
N ASP A 181 5.81 -7.33 -21.78
CA ASP A 181 7.17 -7.73 -21.41
C ASP A 181 7.22 -8.79 -20.32
N THR A 182 6.17 -8.87 -19.48
CA THR A 182 6.10 -9.83 -18.38
C THR A 182 4.69 -10.38 -18.21
N LYS A 183 4.60 -11.69 -17.99
CA LYS A 183 3.33 -12.38 -17.73
C LYS A 183 3.46 -13.23 -16.49
N SER A 184 2.49 -13.11 -15.58
CA SER A 184 2.35 -14.06 -14.47
C SER A 184 1.93 -15.43 -15.04
N VAL A 185 2.75 -16.44 -14.79
CA VAL A 185 2.49 -17.81 -15.27
C VAL A 185 1.66 -18.59 -14.26
N GLU A 186 1.98 -18.41 -12.98
CA GLU A 186 1.32 -19.07 -11.87
C GLU A 186 1.40 -18.21 -10.61
N ILE A 187 0.38 -18.27 -9.79
CA ILE A 187 0.33 -17.63 -8.48
C ILE A 187 -0.03 -18.69 -7.45
N ASP A 188 0.94 -19.05 -6.61
CA ASP A 188 0.70 -19.89 -5.44
C ASP A 188 0.40 -19.01 -4.24
N LYS A 189 -0.80 -19.17 -3.68
CA LYS A 189 -1.25 -18.41 -2.51
C LYS A 189 -1.55 -19.34 -1.35
N VAL A 190 -1.05 -18.98 -0.18
CA VAL A 190 -1.47 -19.64 1.07
C VAL A 190 -2.93 -19.26 1.32
N VAL A 191 -3.80 -20.28 1.36
CA VAL A 191 -5.24 -20.10 1.59
C VAL A 191 -5.59 -20.59 3.00
N GLY A 192 -6.40 -19.83 3.70
CA GLY A 192 -7.02 -20.24 4.98
C GLY A 192 -6.22 -19.92 6.24
N LYS A 193 -5.03 -19.31 6.15
CA LYS A 193 -4.29 -18.79 7.30
C LYS A 193 -3.89 -17.35 7.06
N ALA A 194 -3.95 -16.50 8.10
CA ALA A 194 -3.42 -15.15 8.04
C ALA A 194 -1.91 -15.21 7.79
N THR A 195 -1.42 -14.45 6.80
CA THR A 195 0.03 -14.33 6.58
C THR A 195 0.62 -13.33 7.57
N ILE A 196 1.91 -13.42 7.84
CA ILE A 196 2.61 -12.46 8.72
C ILE A 196 2.44 -11.01 8.22
N ALA A 197 2.31 -10.83 6.91
CA ALA A 197 2.15 -9.50 6.31
C ALA A 197 0.76 -8.89 6.55
N ASP A 198 -0.27 -9.74 6.68
CA ASP A 198 -1.67 -9.31 6.77
C ASP A 198 -2.24 -9.43 8.20
N ALA A 199 -1.53 -10.14 9.08
CA ALA A 199 -1.99 -10.40 10.44
C ALA A 199 -1.87 -9.16 11.34
N ASP A 200 -2.88 -8.95 12.19
CA ASP A 200 -2.85 -7.94 13.24
C ASP A 200 -1.97 -8.36 14.43
N ILE A 201 -1.95 -9.66 14.69
CA ILE A 201 -1.20 -10.26 15.79
C ILE A 201 -0.31 -11.36 15.20
N VAL A 202 0.94 -11.40 15.66
CA VAL A 202 1.89 -12.44 15.28
C VAL A 202 2.46 -13.08 16.54
N VAL A 203 2.28 -14.39 16.67
CA VAL A 203 2.93 -15.20 17.72
C VAL A 203 4.23 -15.76 17.15
N SER A 204 5.34 -15.36 17.72
CA SER A 204 6.67 -15.72 17.21
C SER A 204 7.51 -16.46 18.25
N ALA A 205 8.22 -17.47 17.80
CA ALA A 205 9.16 -18.20 18.63
C ALA A 205 10.54 -18.38 17.96
N GLY A 206 11.50 -18.81 18.75
CA GLY A 206 12.87 -18.97 18.29
C GLY A 206 13.54 -20.20 18.89
N ARG A 207 14.86 -20.23 18.89
CA ARG A 207 15.69 -21.37 19.35
C ARG A 207 15.41 -21.85 20.78
N GLY A 208 14.78 -21.03 21.62
CA GLY A 208 14.34 -21.43 22.96
C GLY A 208 13.32 -22.57 22.96
N MET A 209 12.62 -22.79 21.83
CA MET A 209 11.68 -23.91 21.68
C MET A 209 12.36 -25.27 21.54
N LYS A 210 13.65 -25.32 21.28
CA LYS A 210 14.53 -26.50 21.15
C LYS A 210 14.23 -27.40 19.96
N GLY A 211 12.97 -27.66 19.61
CA GLY A 211 12.60 -28.51 18.47
C GLY A 211 11.15 -28.35 18.04
N PRO A 212 10.80 -28.93 16.87
CA PRO A 212 9.44 -28.84 16.31
C PRO A 212 8.35 -29.43 17.21
N GLU A 213 8.73 -30.39 18.06
CA GLU A 213 7.81 -31.06 19.00
C GLU A 213 7.20 -30.10 20.04
N ASN A 214 7.84 -28.96 20.28
CA ASN A 214 7.35 -27.95 21.21
C ASN A 214 6.58 -26.82 20.51
N TRP A 215 6.40 -26.90 19.18
CA TRP A 215 5.76 -25.84 18.40
C TRP A 215 4.26 -25.75 18.63
N GLY A 216 3.61 -26.84 19.05
CA GLY A 216 2.16 -26.91 19.27
C GLY A 216 1.62 -25.80 20.16
N MET A 217 2.32 -25.43 21.25
CA MET A 217 1.87 -24.32 22.12
C MET A 217 1.86 -22.96 21.42
N ILE A 218 2.70 -22.75 20.42
CA ILE A 218 2.74 -21.50 19.63
C ILE A 218 1.55 -21.48 18.68
N GLU A 219 1.24 -22.61 18.06
CA GLU A 219 0.09 -22.75 17.17
C GLU A 219 -1.22 -22.61 17.94
N GLU A 220 -1.37 -23.27 19.09
CA GLU A 220 -2.55 -23.15 19.95
C GLU A 220 -2.78 -21.70 20.41
N LEU A 221 -1.72 -21.00 20.82
CA LEU A 221 -1.82 -19.60 21.20
C LEU A 221 -2.20 -18.71 20.00
N ALA A 222 -1.62 -18.97 18.84
CA ALA A 222 -1.95 -18.23 17.62
C ALA A 222 -3.41 -18.45 17.21
N ASP A 223 -3.91 -19.68 17.27
CA ASP A 223 -5.30 -20.02 16.95
C ASP A 223 -6.28 -19.32 17.89
N VAL A 224 -6.01 -19.29 19.20
CA VAL A 224 -6.84 -18.58 20.18
C VAL A 224 -6.88 -17.06 19.94
N LEU A 225 -5.77 -16.49 19.49
CA LEU A 225 -5.65 -15.05 19.22
C LEU A 225 -6.06 -14.65 17.80
N GLY A 226 -6.37 -15.61 16.92
CA GLY A 226 -6.55 -15.33 15.49
C GLY A 226 -5.27 -14.77 14.84
N ALA A 227 -4.11 -15.20 15.31
CA ALA A 227 -2.80 -14.65 14.95
C ALA A 227 -2.10 -15.49 13.89
N ALA A 228 -1.15 -14.88 13.17
CA ALA A 228 -0.19 -15.63 12.37
C ALA A 228 0.94 -16.17 13.24
N THR A 229 1.49 -17.33 12.87
CA THR A 229 2.70 -17.87 13.49
C THR A 229 3.95 -17.42 12.74
N ALA A 230 5.03 -17.17 13.47
CA ALA A 230 6.33 -16.80 12.91
C ALA A 230 7.46 -17.47 13.66
N CYS A 231 8.60 -17.61 12.99
CA CYS A 231 9.81 -18.07 13.62
C CYS A 231 11.02 -17.22 13.22
N SER A 232 12.06 -17.29 14.04
CA SER A 232 13.33 -16.71 13.65
C SER A 232 14.06 -17.60 12.65
N LYS A 233 14.78 -17.00 11.68
CA LYS A 233 15.50 -17.72 10.61
C LYS A 233 16.28 -18.96 11.06
N PRO A 234 16.91 -19.04 12.26
CA PRO A 234 17.61 -20.25 12.68
C PRO A 234 16.72 -21.45 13.02
N VAL A 235 15.39 -21.31 13.00
CA VAL A 235 14.40 -22.38 13.30
C VAL A 235 13.33 -22.51 12.23
N SER A 236 13.51 -21.80 11.11
CA SER A 236 12.63 -21.91 9.92
C SER A 236 13.08 -23.08 9.03
#